data_64b791d0a94424c529a38455b1a0d828
#
_entry.id   64b791d0a94424c529a38455b1a0d828
#
_cell.length_a   1.000
_cell.length_b   1.000
_cell.length_c   1.000
_cell.angle_alpha   90.00
_cell.angle_beta   90.00
_cell.angle_gamma   90.00
#
_symmetry.space_group_name_H-M   'P 1'
#
loop_
_entity.id
_entity.type
_entity.pdbx_description
1 polymer ?
#
loop_
_entity_poly.entity_id
_entity_poly.type
_entity_poly.pdbx_seq_one_letter_code
_entity_poly.pdbx_strand_id
1 'polypeptide(L)'
;MRVTLRLRALVAVPGTGPVTLDVPAGSTAALVAPPRVGTAVARVLAGLATPVTGRVLVGDRDVTALPPPRRQIGYVPAGGALLPQLTVRRNIEYGQRKRERVHEVADDWTATVVDRLELAPTLALLPHLLSDAQRFRVALARAAVCLPEVLVIDLPTDPAGGSRLGDLLPRLSPPDAPGVAVLVCTADQAALTEIPRRHELLTEPDGISR
;
A
#
# COMPACT_ATOMS: atom_id res chain seq x y z
N MET A 1 -21.34 -4.68 5.14
CA MET A 1 -19.96 -4.69 4.58
C MET A 1 -18.97 -4.73 5.71
N ARG A 2 -18.06 -5.70 5.74
CA ARG A 2 -17.01 -5.78 6.79
C ARG A 2 -15.99 -4.69 6.53
N VAL A 3 -15.70 -3.85 7.54
CA VAL A 3 -14.65 -2.83 7.46
C VAL A 3 -13.32 -3.49 7.80
N THR A 4 -12.33 -3.38 6.92
CA THR A 4 -11.04 -4.03 7.10
C THR A 4 -9.98 -3.08 7.66
N LEU A 5 -9.90 -1.83 7.17
CA LEU A 5 -9.00 -0.83 7.73
C LEU A 5 -9.80 0.26 8.43
N ARG A 6 -9.43 0.56 9.68
CA ARG A 6 -10.00 1.69 10.43
C ARG A 6 -8.87 2.55 11.01
N LEU A 7 -8.95 3.84 10.75
CA LEU A 7 -8.12 4.86 11.40
C LEU A 7 -9.01 5.62 12.38
N ARG A 8 -8.54 5.80 13.61
CA ARG A 8 -9.26 6.51 14.67
C ARG A 8 -8.41 7.64 15.21
N ALA A 9 -8.76 8.86 14.83
CA ALA A 9 -8.07 10.09 15.21
C ALA A 9 -6.53 9.99 15.05
N LEU A 10 -6.07 9.39 13.94
CA LEU A 10 -4.66 9.13 13.69
C LEU A 10 -3.93 10.42 13.31
N VAL A 11 -2.91 10.78 14.06
CA VAL A 11 -1.98 11.87 13.74
C VAL A 11 -0.61 11.26 13.49
N ALA A 12 -0.13 11.32 12.25
CA ALA A 12 1.18 10.76 11.86
C ALA A 12 2.31 11.80 11.96
N VAL A 13 1.98 13.09 11.81
CA VAL A 13 2.94 14.20 11.85
C VAL A 13 2.40 15.27 12.80
N PRO A 14 3.25 15.83 13.70
CA PRO A 14 2.84 16.96 14.54
C PRO A 14 2.33 18.14 13.68
N GLY A 15 1.27 18.80 14.13
CA GLY A 15 0.69 19.94 13.41
C GLY A 15 -0.24 19.56 12.26
N THR A 16 -0.52 18.28 12.05
CA THR A 16 -1.56 17.85 11.09
C THR A 16 -2.84 17.45 11.81
N GLY A 17 -3.98 17.64 11.14
CA GLY A 17 -5.26 17.19 11.66
C GLY A 17 -5.36 15.66 11.84
N PRO A 18 -6.24 15.19 12.74
CA PRO A 18 -6.44 13.76 12.96
C PRO A 18 -7.20 13.12 11.80
N VAL A 19 -6.73 11.97 11.33
CA VAL A 19 -7.38 11.15 10.29
C VAL A 19 -8.32 10.15 10.95
N THR A 20 -9.59 10.18 10.57
CA THR A 20 -10.57 9.14 10.92
C THR A 20 -11.22 8.66 9.62
N LEU A 21 -10.97 7.42 9.24
CA LEU A 21 -11.55 6.83 8.04
C LEU A 21 -11.74 5.32 8.18
N ASP A 22 -12.66 4.81 7.40
CA ASP A 22 -12.97 3.38 7.29
C ASP A 22 -12.87 2.92 5.84
N VAL A 23 -12.08 1.87 5.58
CA VAL A 23 -11.95 1.25 4.26
C VAL A 23 -12.51 -0.17 4.34
N PRO A 24 -13.63 -0.44 3.68
CA PRO A 24 -14.23 -1.78 3.63
C PRO A 24 -13.37 -2.77 2.84
N ALA A 25 -13.56 -4.06 3.12
CA ALA A 25 -12.98 -5.14 2.33
C ALA A 25 -13.34 -4.97 0.84
N GLY A 26 -12.37 -5.19 -0.04
CA GLY A 26 -12.55 -5.09 -1.49
C GLY A 26 -12.80 -3.67 -2.02
N SER A 27 -12.61 -2.63 -1.20
CA SER A 27 -12.76 -1.25 -1.64
C SER A 27 -11.44 -0.49 -1.63
N THR A 28 -11.36 0.55 -2.47
CA THR A 28 -10.23 1.47 -2.53
C THR A 28 -10.66 2.83 -2.01
N ALA A 29 -9.83 3.43 -1.18
CA ALA A 29 -9.97 4.81 -0.72
C ALA A 29 -8.65 5.57 -0.94
N ALA A 30 -8.74 6.88 -1.14
CA ALA A 30 -7.60 7.78 -1.18
C ALA A 30 -7.53 8.64 0.07
N LEU A 31 -6.35 8.76 0.65
CA LEU A 31 -5.99 9.81 1.58
C LEU A 31 -5.27 10.91 0.80
N VAL A 32 -5.95 12.03 0.63
CA VAL A 32 -5.40 13.20 -0.07
C VAL A 32 -4.61 14.02 0.92
N ALA A 33 -3.30 14.07 0.73
CA ALA A 33 -2.40 14.77 1.64
C ALA A 33 -1.14 15.23 0.90
N PRO A 34 -0.46 16.30 1.39
CA PRO A 34 0.85 16.65 0.86
C PRO A 34 1.81 15.43 0.90
N PRO A 35 2.72 15.28 -0.07
CA PRO A 35 3.54 14.06 -0.22
C PRO A 35 4.24 13.61 1.05
N ARG A 36 4.87 14.53 1.80
CA ARG A 36 5.55 14.20 3.07
C ARG A 36 4.59 13.66 4.13
N VAL A 37 3.38 14.19 4.19
CA VAL A 37 2.37 13.78 5.18
C VAL A 37 1.77 12.44 4.76
N GLY A 38 1.43 12.26 3.48
CA GLY A 38 0.94 10.99 2.94
C GLY A 38 1.93 9.85 3.18
N THR A 39 3.23 10.07 2.89
CA THR A 39 4.29 9.10 3.17
C THR A 39 4.40 8.80 4.67
N ALA A 40 4.30 9.81 5.55
CA ALA A 40 4.34 9.58 7.00
C ALA A 40 3.16 8.72 7.48
N VAL A 41 1.95 8.99 7.00
CA VAL A 41 0.77 8.17 7.30
C VAL A 41 0.98 6.74 6.79
N ALA A 42 1.39 6.56 5.55
CA ALA A 42 1.65 5.24 4.98
C ALA A 42 2.68 4.44 5.79
N ARG A 43 3.76 5.09 6.26
CA ARG A 43 4.78 4.46 7.11
C ARG A 43 4.25 4.09 8.49
N VAL A 44 3.41 4.94 9.09
CA VAL A 44 2.73 4.63 10.37
C VAL A 44 1.84 3.40 10.21
N LEU A 45 1.05 3.32 9.13
CA LEU A 45 0.20 2.16 8.85
C LEU A 45 1.02 0.89 8.66
N ALA A 46 2.12 0.97 7.92
CA ALA A 46 3.04 -0.15 7.71
C ALA A 46 3.80 -0.58 8.98
N GLY A 47 3.76 0.22 10.06
CA GLY A 47 4.51 -0.05 11.29
C GLY A 47 5.99 0.33 11.22
N LEU A 48 6.33 1.19 10.26
CA LEU A 48 7.70 1.72 10.06
C LEU A 48 7.92 3.05 10.79
N ALA A 49 6.88 3.61 11.37
CA ALA A 49 6.89 4.79 12.22
C ALA A 49 5.81 4.68 13.28
N THR A 50 5.99 5.40 14.38
CA THR A 50 4.99 5.48 15.47
C THR A 50 4.11 6.71 15.23
N PRO A 51 2.77 6.61 15.39
CA PRO A 51 1.91 7.78 15.32
C PRO A 51 2.14 8.70 16.52
N VAL A 52 1.84 9.98 16.34
CA VAL A 52 1.80 10.96 17.44
C VAL A 52 0.63 10.63 18.38
N THR A 53 -0.54 10.38 17.79
CA THR A 53 -1.74 9.94 18.51
C THR A 53 -2.63 9.07 17.62
N GLY A 54 -3.67 8.49 18.21
CA GLY A 54 -4.67 7.73 17.48
C GLY A 54 -4.34 6.24 17.33
N ARG A 55 -5.18 5.54 16.57
CA ARG A 55 -5.09 4.08 16.42
C ARG A 55 -5.28 3.63 14.99
N VAL A 56 -4.64 2.50 14.67
CA VAL A 56 -4.78 1.74 13.43
C VAL A 56 -5.37 0.37 13.75
N LEU A 57 -6.52 0.05 13.17
CA LEU A 57 -7.15 -1.25 13.34
C LEU A 57 -7.25 -1.97 11.99
N VAL A 58 -6.99 -3.28 12.00
CA VAL A 58 -7.23 -4.20 10.89
C VAL A 58 -8.30 -5.20 11.34
N GLY A 59 -9.46 -5.15 10.70
CA GLY A 59 -10.66 -5.75 11.27
C GLY A 59 -10.99 -5.13 12.62
N ASP A 60 -11.12 -5.97 13.64
CA ASP A 60 -11.37 -5.52 15.03
C ASP A 60 -10.08 -5.48 15.87
N ARG A 61 -8.93 -5.78 15.26
CA ARG A 61 -7.65 -5.87 15.96
C ARG A 61 -6.90 -4.55 15.89
N ASP A 62 -6.56 -3.98 17.03
CA ASP A 62 -5.62 -2.85 17.11
C ASP A 62 -4.20 -3.32 16.77
N VAL A 63 -3.64 -2.74 15.72
CA VAL A 63 -2.30 -3.07 15.21
C VAL A 63 -1.30 -1.94 15.42
N THR A 64 -1.70 -0.88 16.12
CA THR A 64 -0.91 0.36 16.26
C THR A 64 0.50 0.12 16.79
N ALA A 65 0.62 -0.69 17.84
CA ALA A 65 1.91 -1.01 18.47
C ALA A 65 2.58 -2.27 17.90
N LEU A 66 1.95 -2.97 16.94
CA LEU A 66 2.50 -4.19 16.39
C LEU A 66 3.62 -3.91 15.39
N PRO A 67 4.66 -4.75 15.32
CA PRO A 67 5.68 -4.66 14.28
C PRO A 67 5.11 -5.01 12.89
N PRO A 68 5.72 -4.55 11.80
CA PRO A 68 5.21 -4.74 10.43
C PRO A 68 4.75 -6.16 10.09
N PRO A 69 5.49 -7.24 10.41
CA PRO A 69 5.08 -8.61 10.03
C PRO A 69 3.77 -9.07 10.67
N ARG A 70 3.37 -8.45 11.79
CA ARG A 70 2.16 -8.84 12.54
C ARG A 70 0.92 -8.02 12.19
N ARG A 71 1.05 -6.98 11.34
CA ARG A 71 -0.07 -6.08 11.01
C ARG A 71 -1.01 -6.61 9.94
N GLN A 72 -0.56 -7.54 9.09
CA GLN A 72 -1.26 -8.00 7.89
C GLN A 72 -1.54 -6.86 6.89
N ILE A 73 -0.66 -5.88 6.87
CA ILE A 73 -0.67 -4.74 5.94
C ILE A 73 0.46 -4.92 4.94
N GLY A 74 0.12 -4.98 3.66
CA GLY A 74 1.06 -4.87 2.55
C GLY A 74 1.38 -3.39 2.31
N TYR A 75 2.65 -3.05 2.10
CA TYR A 75 3.07 -1.68 1.88
C TYR A 75 3.82 -1.55 0.56
N VAL A 76 3.37 -0.63 -0.26
CA VAL A 76 4.01 -0.21 -1.51
C VAL A 76 4.59 1.18 -1.27
N PRO A 77 5.89 1.31 -1.04
CA PRO A 77 6.53 2.59 -0.79
C PRO A 77 6.67 3.41 -2.08
N ALA A 78 6.77 4.72 -1.93
CA ALA A 78 7.11 5.64 -3.01
C ALA A 78 8.36 5.16 -3.76
N GLY A 79 8.33 5.19 -5.09
CA GLY A 79 9.42 4.70 -5.93
C GLY A 79 9.65 3.18 -5.89
N GLY A 80 8.74 2.41 -5.26
CA GLY A 80 8.77 0.95 -5.19
C GLY A 80 9.75 0.36 -4.17
N ALA A 81 10.84 1.05 -3.83
CA ALA A 81 11.91 0.61 -2.92
C ALA A 81 12.29 -0.87 -3.12
N LEU A 82 12.60 -1.25 -4.34
CA LEU A 82 13.07 -2.59 -4.67
C LEU A 82 14.51 -2.78 -4.18
N LEU A 83 14.83 -4.02 -3.82
CA LEU A 83 16.19 -4.40 -3.42
C LEU A 83 17.05 -4.49 -4.68
N PRO A 84 18.04 -3.58 -4.86
CA PRO A 84 18.72 -3.41 -6.15
C PRO A 84 19.59 -4.61 -6.55
N GLN A 85 20.03 -5.38 -5.56
CA GLN A 85 20.87 -6.59 -5.75
C GLN A 85 20.05 -7.84 -6.04
N LEU A 86 18.73 -7.78 -5.95
CA LEU A 86 17.84 -8.91 -6.20
C LEU A 86 17.13 -8.76 -7.55
N THR A 87 16.97 -9.86 -8.27
CA THR A 87 16.13 -9.88 -9.46
C THR A 87 14.67 -9.58 -9.11
N VAL A 88 13.86 -9.28 -10.12
CA VAL A 88 12.40 -9.08 -9.96
C VAL A 88 11.77 -10.26 -9.24
N ARG A 89 12.06 -11.50 -9.69
CA ARG A 89 11.58 -12.72 -9.02
C ARG A 89 11.89 -12.70 -7.52
N ARG A 90 13.16 -12.49 -7.16
CA ARG A 90 13.60 -12.49 -5.76
C ARG A 90 13.04 -11.31 -4.96
N ASN A 91 12.79 -10.17 -5.59
CA ASN A 91 12.09 -9.05 -4.95
C ASN A 91 10.66 -9.42 -4.58
N ILE A 92 9.93 -10.09 -5.49
CA ILE A 92 8.55 -10.54 -5.24
C ILE A 92 8.53 -11.58 -4.11
N GLU A 93 9.39 -12.60 -4.18
CA GLU A 93 9.46 -13.67 -3.19
C GLU A 93 9.98 -13.21 -1.82
N TYR A 94 10.65 -12.05 -1.74
CA TYR A 94 11.23 -11.55 -0.50
C TYR A 94 10.18 -11.36 0.61
N GLY A 95 8.97 -10.95 0.27
CA GLY A 95 7.86 -10.80 1.21
C GLY A 95 7.34 -12.11 1.79
N GLN A 96 7.43 -13.20 1.04
CA GLN A 96 6.90 -14.52 1.44
C GLN A 96 7.73 -15.18 2.55
N ARG A 97 9.04 -14.94 2.59
CA ARG A 97 10.00 -15.63 3.49
C ARG A 97 9.70 -15.48 4.99
N LYS A 98 8.80 -14.60 5.38
CA LYS A 98 8.45 -14.33 6.79
C LYS A 98 7.09 -14.89 7.19
N ARG A 99 6.39 -15.64 6.33
CA ARG A 99 5.10 -16.27 6.64
C ARG A 99 5.25 -17.79 6.68
N GLU A 100 5.31 -18.37 7.88
CA GLU A 100 5.48 -19.80 8.14
C GLU A 100 4.30 -20.70 7.73
N ARG A 101 3.19 -20.16 7.18
CA ARG A 101 1.94 -20.92 7.05
C ARG A 101 1.37 -21.12 5.64
N VAL A 102 2.04 -20.74 4.56
CA VAL A 102 1.38 -20.71 3.23
C VAL A 102 2.33 -21.12 2.10
N HIS A 103 2.97 -22.29 2.15
CA HIS A 103 3.87 -22.66 1.04
C HIS A 103 3.11 -23.04 -0.25
N GLU A 104 2.08 -23.90 -0.19
CA GLU A 104 1.39 -24.36 -1.42
C GLU A 104 0.47 -23.31 -2.05
N VAL A 105 -0.37 -22.64 -1.26
CA VAL A 105 -1.28 -21.57 -1.76
C VAL A 105 -0.50 -20.32 -2.18
N ALA A 106 0.67 -20.08 -1.61
CA ALA A 106 1.50 -18.92 -1.93
C ALA A 106 2.16 -19.02 -3.31
N ASP A 107 2.56 -20.20 -3.74
CA ASP A 107 3.23 -20.37 -5.03
C ASP A 107 2.25 -20.16 -6.19
N ASP A 108 1.06 -20.73 -6.12
CA ASP A 108 -0.01 -20.54 -7.11
C ASP A 108 -0.46 -19.08 -7.17
N TRP A 109 -0.60 -18.45 -5.99
CA TRP A 109 -0.96 -17.04 -5.93
C TRP A 109 0.14 -16.14 -6.48
N THR A 110 1.40 -16.45 -6.22
CA THR A 110 2.54 -15.70 -6.78
C THR A 110 2.56 -15.78 -8.30
N ALA A 111 2.38 -16.96 -8.86
CA ALA A 111 2.29 -17.14 -10.31
C ALA A 111 1.13 -16.32 -10.89
N THR A 112 -0.04 -16.36 -10.23
CA THR A 112 -1.21 -15.58 -10.63
C THR A 112 -0.95 -14.06 -10.58
N VAL A 113 -0.31 -13.55 -9.54
CA VAL A 113 0.02 -12.12 -9.41
C VAL A 113 1.03 -11.71 -10.49
N VAL A 114 2.04 -12.53 -10.74
CA VAL A 114 3.05 -12.28 -11.80
C VAL A 114 2.38 -12.17 -13.17
N ASP A 115 1.47 -13.08 -13.47
CA ASP A 115 0.72 -13.07 -14.73
C ASP A 115 -0.19 -11.84 -14.83
N ARG A 116 -1.02 -11.60 -13.81
CA ARG A 116 -1.97 -10.48 -13.78
C ARG A 116 -1.31 -9.11 -13.87
N LEU A 117 -0.08 -8.97 -13.38
CA LEU A 117 0.71 -7.72 -13.45
C LEU A 117 1.68 -7.71 -14.63
N GLU A 118 1.63 -8.71 -15.54
CA GLU A 118 2.41 -8.80 -16.76
C GLU A 118 3.93 -8.76 -16.48
N LEU A 119 4.38 -9.42 -15.41
CA LEU A 119 5.77 -9.37 -14.95
C LEU A 119 6.65 -10.52 -15.48
N ALA A 120 6.04 -11.53 -16.10
CA ALA A 120 6.76 -12.72 -16.57
C ALA A 120 8.03 -12.40 -17.39
N PRO A 121 8.02 -11.46 -18.37
CA PRO A 121 9.21 -11.14 -19.15
C PRO A 121 10.33 -10.46 -18.34
N THR A 122 10.03 -9.91 -17.17
CA THR A 122 10.97 -9.11 -16.37
C THR A 122 11.57 -9.87 -15.19
N LEU A 123 11.14 -11.10 -14.92
CA LEU A 123 11.49 -11.84 -13.71
C LEU A 123 12.99 -12.03 -13.47
N ALA A 124 13.78 -12.12 -14.53
CA ALA A 124 15.23 -12.29 -14.45
C ALA A 124 15.99 -10.95 -14.35
N LEU A 125 15.31 -9.82 -14.58
CA LEU A 125 15.93 -8.50 -14.61
C LEU A 125 16.22 -7.98 -13.21
N LEU A 126 17.19 -7.07 -13.12
CA LEU A 126 17.48 -6.28 -11.94
C LEU A 126 16.65 -4.97 -11.97
N PRO A 127 16.34 -4.36 -10.81
CA PRO A 127 15.49 -3.16 -10.73
C PRO A 127 15.94 -1.97 -11.57
N HIS A 128 17.24 -1.77 -11.78
CA HIS A 128 17.76 -0.66 -12.57
C HIS A 128 17.50 -0.81 -14.08
N LEU A 129 17.11 -2.00 -14.55
CA LEU A 129 16.74 -2.27 -15.94
C LEU A 129 15.24 -2.07 -16.21
N LEU A 130 14.47 -1.73 -15.20
CA LEU A 130 13.03 -1.56 -15.28
C LEU A 130 12.64 -0.10 -15.47
N SER A 131 11.55 0.14 -16.19
CA SER A 131 10.86 1.45 -16.18
C SER A 131 10.22 1.71 -14.80
N ASP A 132 9.84 2.97 -14.53
CA ASP A 132 9.15 3.32 -13.28
C ASP A 132 7.84 2.56 -13.12
N ALA A 133 7.06 2.42 -14.20
CA ALA A 133 5.85 1.63 -14.22
C ALA A 133 6.10 0.15 -13.88
N GLN A 134 7.16 -0.45 -14.43
CA GLN A 134 7.52 -1.83 -14.10
C GLN A 134 7.99 -1.96 -12.66
N ARG A 135 8.81 -1.02 -12.14
CA ARG A 135 9.20 -1.00 -10.71
C ARG A 135 7.99 -0.94 -9.79
N PHE A 136 7.02 -0.10 -10.13
CA PHE A 136 5.78 0.01 -9.37
C PHE A 136 4.98 -1.31 -9.38
N ARG A 137 4.79 -1.93 -10.55
CA ARG A 137 4.13 -3.24 -10.65
C ARG A 137 4.85 -4.34 -9.83
N VAL A 138 6.18 -4.35 -9.82
CA VAL A 138 6.96 -5.29 -8.99
C VAL A 138 6.76 -5.03 -7.51
N ALA A 139 6.71 -3.77 -7.08
CA ALA A 139 6.44 -3.41 -5.69
C ALA A 139 5.02 -3.80 -5.26
N LEU A 140 4.03 -3.62 -6.14
CA LEU A 140 2.66 -4.12 -5.95
C LEU A 140 2.64 -5.64 -5.80
N ALA A 141 3.31 -6.37 -6.71
CA ALA A 141 3.40 -7.82 -6.65
C ALA A 141 4.00 -8.28 -5.31
N ARG A 142 5.14 -7.70 -4.90
CA ARG A 142 5.80 -8.00 -3.63
C ARG A 142 4.88 -7.82 -2.41
N ALA A 143 4.04 -6.80 -2.44
CA ALA A 143 3.09 -6.54 -1.36
C ALA A 143 1.90 -7.51 -1.41
N ALA A 144 1.39 -7.83 -2.60
CA ALA A 144 0.20 -8.67 -2.80
C ALA A 144 0.46 -10.16 -2.52
N VAL A 145 1.65 -10.68 -2.84
CA VAL A 145 1.99 -12.10 -2.61
C VAL A 145 2.05 -12.48 -1.12
N CYS A 146 2.11 -11.48 -0.23
CA CYS A 146 2.00 -11.69 1.21
C CYS A 146 0.57 -11.94 1.68
N LEU A 147 -0.43 -11.95 0.81
CA LEU A 147 -1.85 -12.10 1.13
C LEU A 147 -2.28 -11.15 2.26
N PRO A 148 -2.08 -9.84 2.10
CA PRO A 148 -2.45 -8.88 3.14
C PRO A 148 -3.97 -8.71 3.22
N GLU A 149 -4.48 -8.33 4.40
CA GLU A 149 -5.88 -7.88 4.54
C GLU A 149 -6.05 -6.43 4.05
N VAL A 150 -4.99 -5.65 4.15
CA VAL A 150 -4.94 -4.23 3.76
C VAL A 150 -3.71 -3.98 2.90
N LEU A 151 -3.88 -3.22 1.82
CA LEU A 151 -2.78 -2.72 1.00
C LEU A 151 -2.69 -1.21 1.15
N VAL A 152 -1.53 -0.70 1.55
CA VAL A 152 -1.24 0.73 1.64
C VAL A 152 -0.26 1.10 0.54
N ILE A 153 -0.65 2.05 -0.30
CA ILE A 153 0.15 2.52 -1.44
C ILE A 153 0.54 3.97 -1.18
N ASP A 154 1.83 4.22 -1.07
CA ASP A 154 2.41 5.56 -0.98
C ASP A 154 2.71 6.06 -2.40
N LEU A 155 1.83 6.89 -2.92
CA LEU A 155 1.85 7.36 -4.30
C LEU A 155 1.92 8.90 -4.34
N PRO A 156 3.06 9.51 -4.00
CA PRO A 156 3.20 10.97 -3.99
C PRO A 156 3.02 11.60 -5.38
N THR A 157 3.38 10.88 -6.41
CA THR A 157 3.18 11.20 -7.83
C THR A 157 2.88 9.92 -8.60
N ASP A 158 2.14 10.01 -9.70
CA ASP A 158 1.90 8.83 -10.54
C ASP A 158 3.21 8.38 -11.24
N PRO A 159 3.84 7.27 -10.83
CA PRO A 159 5.07 6.78 -11.43
C PRO A 159 4.83 6.18 -12.81
N ALA A 160 3.58 5.98 -13.18
CA ALA A 160 3.22 5.01 -14.19
C ALA A 160 2.84 5.64 -15.54
N GLY A 161 2.72 6.97 -15.62
CA GLY A 161 2.44 7.64 -16.91
C GLY A 161 1.31 6.99 -17.71
N GLY A 162 0.31 6.41 -17.06
CA GLY A 162 -0.81 5.74 -17.72
C GLY A 162 -1.16 4.31 -17.26
N SER A 163 -0.49 3.75 -16.26
CA SER A 163 -0.98 2.51 -15.64
C SER A 163 -2.11 2.87 -14.67
N ARG A 164 -3.34 2.68 -15.12
CA ARG A 164 -4.51 2.98 -14.32
C ARG A 164 -4.54 2.11 -13.07
N LEU A 165 -4.50 2.73 -11.89
CA LEU A 165 -4.65 2.04 -10.60
C LEU A 165 -5.94 1.21 -10.59
N GLY A 166 -7.02 1.75 -11.16
CA GLY A 166 -8.31 1.07 -11.30
C GLY A 166 -8.22 -0.28 -12.01
N ASP A 167 -7.32 -0.43 -12.96
CA ASP A 167 -7.11 -1.69 -13.68
C ASP A 167 -6.19 -2.67 -12.92
N LEU A 168 -5.28 -2.16 -12.11
CA LEU A 168 -4.30 -2.99 -11.39
C LEU A 168 -4.84 -3.51 -10.06
N LEU A 169 -5.53 -2.67 -9.28
CA LEU A 169 -5.94 -3.02 -7.91
C LEU A 169 -6.92 -4.20 -7.83
N PRO A 170 -7.94 -4.33 -8.70
CA PRO A 170 -8.82 -5.51 -8.70
C PRO A 170 -8.08 -6.81 -8.97
N ARG A 171 -6.94 -6.74 -9.66
CA ARG A 171 -6.10 -7.91 -9.99
C ARG A 171 -5.30 -8.43 -8.79
N LEU A 172 -5.29 -7.71 -7.65
CA LEU A 172 -4.49 -8.03 -6.48
C LEU A 172 -5.24 -8.81 -5.39
N SER A 173 -6.50 -9.17 -5.63
CA SER A 173 -7.29 -9.98 -4.69
C SER A 173 -7.40 -11.43 -5.17
N PRO A 174 -7.17 -12.42 -4.30
CA PRO A 174 -7.45 -13.81 -4.62
C PRO A 174 -8.94 -14.00 -4.93
N PRO A 175 -9.31 -14.88 -5.88
CA PRO A 175 -10.69 -15.03 -6.33
C PRO A 175 -11.67 -15.45 -5.24
N ASP A 176 -11.21 -16.25 -4.27
CA ASP A 176 -12.04 -16.84 -3.21
C ASP A 176 -11.86 -16.15 -1.84
N ALA A 177 -11.11 -15.04 -1.79
CA ALA A 177 -10.89 -14.30 -0.56
C ALA A 177 -11.77 -13.03 -0.49
N PRO A 178 -12.11 -12.56 0.73
CA PRO A 178 -12.63 -11.21 0.88
C PRO A 178 -11.62 -10.24 0.27
N GLY A 179 -12.08 -9.36 -0.64
CA GLY A 179 -11.21 -8.44 -1.36
C GLY A 179 -10.34 -7.63 -0.40
N VAL A 180 -9.13 -7.33 -0.82
CA VAL A 180 -8.17 -6.52 -0.05
C VAL A 180 -8.69 -5.08 0.07
N ALA A 181 -8.66 -4.51 1.27
CA ALA A 181 -8.92 -3.09 1.45
C ALA A 181 -7.69 -2.28 1.01
N VAL A 182 -7.86 -1.30 0.13
CA VAL A 182 -6.74 -0.52 -0.40
C VAL A 182 -6.83 0.93 0.05
N LEU A 183 -5.76 1.46 0.63
CA LEU A 183 -5.59 2.88 0.91
C LEU A 183 -4.44 3.43 0.09
N VAL A 184 -4.74 4.43 -0.76
CA VAL A 184 -3.75 5.17 -1.54
C VAL A 184 -3.50 6.51 -0.87
N CYS A 185 -2.27 6.78 -0.46
CA CYS A 185 -1.84 8.08 0.05
C CYS A 185 -1.26 8.89 -1.12
N THR A 186 -1.94 9.95 -1.55
CA THR A 186 -1.55 10.71 -2.74
C THR A 186 -2.00 12.15 -2.70
N ALA A 187 -1.32 13.02 -3.45
CA ALA A 187 -1.79 14.35 -3.82
C ALA A 187 -2.03 14.45 -5.33
N ASP A 188 -1.77 13.36 -6.08
CA ASP A 188 -1.86 13.33 -7.52
C ASP A 188 -3.33 13.29 -8.00
N GLN A 189 -3.73 14.32 -8.75
CA GLN A 189 -5.10 14.45 -9.24
C GLN A 189 -5.46 13.36 -10.27
N ALA A 190 -4.49 12.86 -11.05
CA ALA A 190 -4.73 11.80 -12.01
C ALA A 190 -5.08 10.49 -11.29
N ALA A 191 -4.32 10.13 -10.26
CA ALA A 191 -4.62 8.97 -9.42
C ALA A 191 -5.99 9.10 -8.72
N LEU A 192 -6.36 10.33 -8.32
CA LEU A 192 -7.63 10.59 -7.63
C LEU A 192 -8.85 10.42 -8.55
N THR A 193 -8.74 10.62 -9.86
CA THR A 193 -9.89 10.45 -10.76
C THR A 193 -10.44 9.02 -10.77
N GLU A 194 -9.62 8.05 -10.48
CA GLU A 194 -9.99 6.63 -10.49
C GLU A 194 -10.50 6.11 -9.13
N ILE A 195 -10.37 6.93 -8.06
CA ILE A 195 -10.72 6.52 -6.69
C ILE A 195 -11.94 7.32 -6.21
N PRO A 196 -13.13 6.68 -6.09
CA PRO A 196 -14.35 7.39 -5.76
C PRO A 196 -14.42 7.83 -4.28
N ARG A 197 -13.75 7.11 -3.37
CA ARG A 197 -13.72 7.44 -1.95
C ARG A 197 -12.46 8.24 -1.63
N ARG A 198 -12.64 9.50 -1.21
CA ARG A 198 -11.54 10.40 -0.87
C ARG A 198 -11.70 10.91 0.55
N HIS A 199 -10.59 11.00 1.25
CA HIS A 199 -10.49 11.63 2.55
C HIS A 199 -9.38 12.68 2.46
N GLU A 200 -9.76 13.95 2.61
CA GLU A 200 -8.81 15.06 2.59
C GLU A 200 -8.24 15.25 3.99
N LEU A 201 -6.92 15.24 4.10
CA LEU A 201 -6.24 15.61 5.32
C LEU A 201 -6.02 17.13 5.32
N LEU A 202 -6.77 17.82 6.17
CA LEU A 202 -6.56 19.24 6.40
C LEU A 202 -5.24 19.43 7.14
N THR A 203 -4.25 20.01 6.47
CA THR A 203 -3.10 20.59 7.13
C THR A 203 -3.51 22.00 7.55
N GLU A 204 -3.32 22.36 8.82
CA GLU A 204 -3.42 23.78 9.19
C GLU A 204 -2.44 24.55 8.29
N PRO A 205 -2.86 25.64 7.65
CA PRO A 205 -1.95 26.50 6.92
C PRO A 205 -0.85 26.92 7.90
N ASP A 206 0.40 26.77 7.48
CA ASP A 206 1.56 27.21 8.27
C ASP A 206 1.26 28.57 8.85
N GLY A 207 1.12 28.63 10.18
CA GLY A 207 0.85 29.86 10.89
C GLY A 207 1.94 30.86 10.52
N ILE A 208 1.55 31.86 9.73
CA ILE A 208 2.38 33.04 9.50
C ILE A 208 2.58 33.65 10.89
N SER A 209 3.68 33.30 11.54
CA SER A 209 4.18 34.03 12.69
C SER A 209 4.39 35.48 12.25
N ARG A 210 3.52 36.33 12.77
CA ARG A 210 3.77 37.77 12.80
C ARG A 210 4.74 38.11 13.92
#